data_14d14853ac77442ce423ab00e92cf1f7
#
_entry.id   14d14853ac77442ce423ab00e92cf1f7
#
_cell.length_a   1.000
_cell.length_b   1.000
_cell.length_c   1.000
_cell.angle_alpha   90.00
_cell.angle_beta   90.00
_cell.angle_gamma   90.00
#
_symmetry.space_group_name_H-M   'P 1'
#
loop_
_entity.id
_entity.type
_entity.pdbx_description
1 polymer ?
#
loop_
_entity_poly.entity_id
_entity_poly.type
_entity_poly.pdbx_seq_one_letter_code
_entity_poly.pdbx_strand_id
1 'polypeptide(L)'
;KNKDLAMLSRTHGQPASPTTLGKEINVFKTRLNNEHLKMKDVKFYAKWGGATANYNPHKLAFPNADWIETTKKFFDGLDLELTKVTTQIEPHDYMADLFHSIVRVNNILLDLTKDIWTYISLDYFSLKLKKDEVGSSTMPHKVNPIDFENAEGNLGLSNAIFNHLADKL
;
A
#
# COMPACT_ATOMS: atom_id res chain seq x y z
N LYS A 1 14.90 -18.73 10.25
CA LYS A 1 15.40 -20.09 10.47
C LYS A 1 16.09 -20.65 9.23
N ASN A 2 15.55 -20.46 8.04
CA ASN A 2 16.04 -21.04 6.78
C ASN A 2 16.71 -20.00 5.85
N LYS A 3 17.24 -18.92 6.40
CA LYS A 3 17.76 -17.79 5.61
C LYS A 3 18.93 -18.16 4.70
N ASP A 4 19.76 -19.11 5.13
CA ASP A 4 20.97 -19.54 4.42
C ASP A 4 20.74 -20.78 3.55
N LEU A 5 19.47 -21.22 3.39
CA LEU A 5 19.13 -22.34 2.51
C LEU A 5 19.44 -21.97 1.07
N ALA A 6 20.34 -22.73 0.44
CA ALA A 6 20.70 -22.54 -0.96
C ALA A 6 19.47 -22.74 -1.86
N MET A 7 19.31 -21.87 -2.84
CA MET A 7 18.23 -21.87 -3.79
C MET A 7 18.77 -21.57 -5.18
N LEU A 8 18.30 -22.30 -6.19
CA LEU A 8 18.62 -22.04 -7.58
C LEU A 8 17.66 -20.98 -8.12
N SER A 9 18.17 -19.82 -8.52
CA SER A 9 17.34 -18.88 -9.27
C SER A 9 17.10 -19.36 -10.70
N ARG A 10 16.01 -18.89 -11.29
CA ARG A 10 15.65 -19.20 -12.68
C ARG A 10 15.33 -17.91 -13.44
N THR A 11 15.70 -17.87 -14.71
CA THR A 11 15.32 -16.84 -15.66
C THR A 11 14.77 -17.48 -16.91
N HIS A 12 13.64 -17.01 -17.42
CA HIS A 12 12.96 -17.62 -18.56
C HIS A 12 12.74 -19.14 -18.39
N GLY A 13 12.41 -19.56 -17.16
CA GLY A 13 12.21 -20.96 -16.79
C GLY A 13 13.49 -21.82 -16.70
N GLN A 14 14.67 -21.25 -16.96
CA GLN A 14 15.94 -21.97 -17.02
C GLN A 14 16.78 -21.74 -15.76
N PRO A 15 17.59 -22.75 -15.34
CA PRO A 15 18.55 -22.58 -14.26
C PRO A 15 19.49 -21.40 -14.50
N ALA A 16 19.67 -20.58 -13.47
CA ALA A 16 20.53 -19.41 -13.48
C ALA A 16 21.47 -19.42 -12.26
N SER A 17 21.89 -18.27 -11.76
CA SER A 17 22.82 -18.18 -10.65
C SER A 17 22.22 -18.69 -9.33
N PRO A 18 23.04 -19.28 -8.43
CA PRO A 18 22.60 -19.63 -7.08
C PRO A 18 22.26 -18.39 -6.26
N THR A 19 21.30 -18.55 -5.35
CA THR A 19 20.89 -17.57 -4.37
C THR A 19 20.57 -18.25 -3.03
N THR A 20 20.00 -17.54 -2.08
CA THR A 20 19.48 -18.12 -0.85
C THR A 20 18.03 -17.71 -0.63
N LEU A 21 17.26 -18.57 0.02
CA LEU A 21 15.88 -18.28 0.39
C LEU A 21 15.76 -16.97 1.19
N GLY A 22 16.70 -16.75 2.11
CA GLY A 22 16.71 -15.52 2.91
C GLY A 22 16.88 -14.26 2.06
N LYS A 23 17.77 -14.29 1.05
CA LYS A 23 17.96 -13.17 0.14
C LYS A 23 16.70 -12.92 -0.69
N GLU A 24 16.08 -13.94 -1.25
CA GLU A 24 14.86 -13.80 -2.06
C GLU A 24 13.72 -13.17 -1.24
N ILE A 25 13.45 -13.67 -0.04
CA ILE A 25 12.43 -13.08 0.84
C ILE A 25 12.81 -11.67 1.31
N ASN A 26 14.11 -11.40 1.54
CA ASN A 26 14.55 -10.08 1.98
C ASN A 26 14.34 -8.97 0.92
N VAL A 27 14.25 -9.31 -0.35
CA VAL A 27 13.88 -8.36 -1.42
C VAL A 27 12.50 -7.76 -1.12
N PHE A 28 11.50 -8.60 -0.86
CA PHE A 28 10.14 -8.14 -0.54
C PHE A 28 10.08 -7.36 0.77
N LYS A 29 10.75 -7.85 1.82
CA LYS A 29 10.87 -7.14 3.09
C LYS A 29 11.44 -5.73 2.90
N THR A 30 12.52 -5.59 2.12
CA THR A 30 13.16 -4.29 1.88
C THR A 30 12.24 -3.37 1.08
N ARG A 31 11.61 -3.87 0.02
CA ARG A 31 10.63 -3.10 -0.77
C ARG A 31 9.46 -2.60 0.08
N LEU A 32 8.86 -3.48 0.90
CA LEU A 32 7.75 -3.12 1.81
C LEU A 32 8.19 -2.09 2.85
N ASN A 33 9.39 -2.24 3.43
CA ASN A 33 9.90 -1.28 4.39
C ASN A 33 10.10 0.12 3.76
N ASN A 34 10.59 0.17 2.53
CA ASN A 34 10.76 1.44 1.82
C ASN A 34 9.42 2.15 1.57
N GLU A 35 8.38 1.42 1.18
CA GLU A 35 7.04 2.01 1.02
C GLU A 35 6.43 2.40 2.37
N HIS A 36 6.61 1.59 3.42
CA HIS A 36 6.17 1.95 4.77
C HIS A 36 6.79 3.28 5.27
N LEU A 37 8.08 3.50 5.02
CA LEU A 37 8.74 4.74 5.38
C LEU A 37 8.13 5.94 4.62
N LYS A 38 7.88 5.81 3.32
CA LYS A 38 7.22 6.85 2.53
C LYS A 38 5.80 7.17 3.05
N MET A 39 5.04 6.13 3.41
CA MET A 39 3.68 6.31 3.95
C MET A 39 3.67 7.03 5.30
N LYS A 40 4.70 6.84 6.12
CA LYS A 40 4.84 7.58 7.39
C LYS A 40 5.04 9.08 7.20
N ASP A 41 5.62 9.48 6.09
CA ASP A 41 5.92 10.88 5.78
C ASP A 41 4.75 11.59 5.10
N VAL A 42 3.65 10.88 4.79
CA VAL A 42 2.43 11.46 4.23
C VAL A 42 1.80 12.39 5.27
N LYS A 43 1.68 13.65 4.90
CA LYS A 43 1.01 14.65 5.72
C LYS A 43 -0.44 14.79 5.30
N PHE A 44 -1.29 15.03 6.27
CA PHE A 44 -2.71 15.28 6.02
C PHE A 44 -2.97 16.78 6.06
N TYR A 45 -3.73 17.27 5.10
CA TYR A 45 -3.98 18.69 4.92
C TYR A 45 -5.45 19.02 5.18
N ALA A 46 -5.67 20.26 5.61
CA ALA A 46 -7.01 20.80 5.80
C ALA A 46 -7.05 22.27 5.43
N LYS A 47 -8.22 22.78 5.12
CA LYS A 47 -8.44 24.19 4.82
C LYS A 47 -9.54 24.78 5.71
N TRP A 48 -9.40 26.05 6.02
CA TRP A 48 -10.42 26.84 6.67
C TRP A 48 -10.36 28.27 6.14
N GLY A 49 -11.21 28.66 5.27
CA GLY A 49 -11.12 29.99 4.65
C GLY A 49 -12.45 30.44 4.04
N GLY A 50 -13.50 29.64 4.24
CA GLY A 50 -14.83 29.91 3.67
C GLY A 50 -14.93 29.54 2.19
N ALA A 51 -15.95 30.04 1.52
CA ALA A 51 -16.32 29.67 0.15
C ALA A 51 -15.27 29.91 -0.92
N THR A 52 -14.37 30.88 -0.70
CA THR A 52 -13.29 31.24 -1.64
C THR A 52 -11.90 31.07 -1.01
N ALA A 53 -11.84 30.52 0.19
CA ALA A 53 -10.62 30.39 1.00
C ALA A 53 -9.91 31.71 1.36
N ASN A 54 -10.58 32.86 1.23
CA ASN A 54 -10.02 34.16 1.49
C ASN A 54 -10.41 34.77 2.87
N TYR A 55 -11.03 33.97 3.73
CA TYR A 55 -11.49 34.41 5.06
C TYR A 55 -12.46 35.62 5.04
N ASN A 56 -13.19 35.87 3.95
CA ASN A 56 -14.02 37.07 3.79
C ASN A 56 -14.99 37.32 4.95
N PRO A 57 -15.84 36.36 5.37
CA PRO A 57 -16.74 36.58 6.51
C PRO A 57 -15.99 36.71 7.83
N HIS A 58 -14.88 36.02 7.99
CA HIS A 58 -14.07 36.06 9.20
C HIS A 58 -13.43 37.46 9.37
N LYS A 59 -12.87 38.00 8.28
CA LYS A 59 -12.27 39.35 8.28
C LYS A 59 -13.32 40.44 8.45
N LEU A 60 -14.53 40.24 7.96
CA LEU A 60 -15.63 41.18 8.20
C LEU A 60 -16.02 41.22 9.68
N ALA A 61 -16.14 40.06 10.31
CA ALA A 61 -16.56 39.93 11.72
C ALA A 61 -15.44 40.37 12.69
N PHE A 62 -14.18 40.02 12.39
CA PHE A 62 -13.03 40.28 13.23
C PHE A 62 -11.83 40.75 12.37
N PRO A 63 -11.81 42.00 11.93
CA PRO A 63 -10.86 42.51 10.95
C PRO A 63 -9.39 42.52 11.44
N ASN A 64 -9.18 42.61 12.74
CA ASN A 64 -7.87 42.66 13.36
C ASN A 64 -7.26 41.30 13.70
N ALA A 65 -7.99 40.20 13.49
CA ALA A 65 -7.50 38.87 13.77
C ALA A 65 -6.61 38.36 12.63
N ASP A 66 -5.48 37.74 12.97
CA ASP A 66 -4.70 36.93 12.02
C ASP A 66 -5.34 35.56 11.86
N TRP A 67 -6.22 35.46 10.87
CA TRP A 67 -6.98 34.24 10.61
C TRP A 67 -6.11 33.10 10.08
N ILE A 68 -5.02 33.38 9.37
CA ILE A 68 -4.10 32.37 8.85
C ILE A 68 -3.38 31.71 10.04
N GLU A 69 -2.82 32.51 10.93
CA GLU A 69 -2.12 32.02 12.11
C GLU A 69 -3.08 31.31 13.08
N THR A 70 -4.31 31.83 13.24
CA THR A 70 -5.34 31.22 14.08
C THR A 70 -5.72 29.82 13.55
N THR A 71 -5.95 29.71 12.24
CA THR A 71 -6.29 28.44 11.60
C THR A 71 -5.12 27.46 11.67
N LYS A 72 -3.90 27.94 11.46
CA LYS A 72 -2.70 27.10 11.58
C LYS A 72 -2.59 26.49 12.97
N LYS A 73 -2.71 27.29 14.03
CA LYS A 73 -2.67 26.81 15.42
C LYS A 73 -3.77 25.79 15.73
N PHE A 74 -4.94 26.00 15.14
CA PHE A 74 -6.06 25.05 15.31
C PHE A 74 -5.73 23.70 14.66
N PHE A 75 -5.19 23.69 13.45
CA PHE A 75 -4.84 22.47 12.73
C PHE A 75 -3.59 21.77 13.31
N ASP A 76 -2.61 22.54 13.79
CA ASP A 76 -1.46 21.99 14.52
C ASP A 76 -1.91 21.14 15.72
N GLY A 77 -2.99 21.55 16.40
CA GLY A 77 -3.60 20.81 17.49
C GLY A 77 -4.32 19.51 17.08
N LEU A 78 -4.55 19.31 15.80
CA LEU A 78 -5.18 18.12 15.19
C LEU A 78 -4.20 17.28 14.36
N ASP A 79 -2.92 17.62 14.36
CA ASP A 79 -1.87 17.02 13.52
C ASP A 79 -2.20 17.12 12.02
N LEU A 80 -2.74 18.29 11.60
CA LEU A 80 -3.08 18.61 10.22
C LEU A 80 -2.25 19.80 9.73
N GLU A 81 -1.85 19.77 8.47
CA GLU A 81 -1.20 20.89 7.79
C GLU A 81 -2.23 21.84 7.17
N LEU A 82 -2.01 23.13 7.26
CA LEU A 82 -2.90 24.11 6.62
C LEU A 82 -2.60 24.26 5.13
N THR A 83 -3.58 23.97 4.26
CA THR A 83 -3.55 24.37 2.86
C THR A 83 -3.91 25.85 2.75
N LYS A 84 -2.88 26.69 2.58
CA LYS A 84 -3.03 28.17 2.59
C LYS A 84 -3.72 28.73 1.36
N VAL A 85 -3.51 28.10 0.21
CA VAL A 85 -4.05 28.52 -1.09
C VAL A 85 -4.92 27.42 -1.65
N THR A 86 -6.21 27.68 -1.68
CA THR A 86 -7.22 26.70 -2.16
C THR A 86 -8.47 27.47 -2.60
N THR A 87 -9.45 26.77 -3.11
CA THR A 87 -10.79 27.29 -3.37
C THR A 87 -11.75 26.90 -2.24
N GLN A 88 -12.98 26.57 -2.52
CA GLN A 88 -13.95 26.16 -1.51
C GLN A 88 -13.57 24.84 -0.85
N ILE A 89 -13.01 23.92 -1.61
CA ILE A 89 -12.67 22.55 -1.19
C ILE A 89 -11.15 22.40 -1.19
N GLU A 90 -10.63 21.66 -0.24
CA GLU A 90 -9.23 21.23 -0.22
C GLU A 90 -9.00 20.26 -1.40
N PRO A 91 -7.91 20.38 -2.19
CA PRO A 91 -7.72 19.58 -3.41
C PRO A 91 -7.56 18.07 -3.22
N HIS A 92 -7.14 17.64 -2.03
CA HIS A 92 -6.93 16.22 -1.67
C HIS A 92 -5.79 15.49 -2.39
N ASP A 93 -4.87 16.20 -3.04
CA ASP A 93 -3.72 15.62 -3.74
C ASP A 93 -2.91 14.66 -2.86
N TYR A 94 -2.78 14.98 -1.57
CA TYR A 94 -2.10 14.13 -0.58
C TYR A 94 -2.81 12.77 -0.37
N MET A 95 -4.13 12.71 -0.54
CA MET A 95 -4.88 11.46 -0.47
C MET A 95 -4.58 10.58 -1.69
N ALA A 96 -4.43 11.18 -2.87
CA ALA A 96 -4.00 10.47 -4.07
C ALA A 96 -2.59 9.88 -3.88
N ASP A 97 -1.66 10.62 -3.28
CA ASP A 97 -0.32 10.12 -2.94
C ASP A 97 -0.37 8.91 -2.00
N LEU A 98 -1.24 8.96 -0.97
CA LEU A 98 -1.47 7.84 -0.06
C LEU A 98 -2.03 6.62 -0.81
N PHE A 99 -3.06 6.81 -1.65
CA PHE A 99 -3.68 5.72 -2.41
C PHE A 99 -2.69 5.08 -3.37
N HIS A 100 -1.87 5.87 -4.08
CA HIS A 100 -0.79 5.34 -4.93
C HIS A 100 0.28 4.60 -4.13
N SER A 101 0.55 5.02 -2.89
CA SER A 101 1.48 4.30 -2.01
C SER A 101 0.91 2.93 -1.61
N ILE A 102 -0.39 2.84 -1.31
CA ILE A 102 -1.08 1.57 -1.04
C ILE A 102 -1.03 0.66 -2.27
N VAL A 103 -1.28 1.19 -3.46
CA VAL A 103 -1.17 0.42 -4.73
C VAL A 103 0.24 -0.14 -4.90
N ARG A 104 1.29 0.62 -4.59
CA ARG A 104 2.68 0.09 -4.65
C ARG A 104 2.92 -1.03 -3.64
N VAL A 105 2.41 -0.90 -2.41
CA VAL A 105 2.46 -1.99 -1.41
C VAL A 105 1.75 -3.23 -1.94
N ASN A 106 0.53 -3.08 -2.46
CA ASN A 106 -0.22 -4.18 -3.05
C ASN A 106 0.53 -4.87 -4.19
N ASN A 107 1.18 -4.09 -5.07
CA ASN A 107 1.97 -4.66 -6.17
C ASN A 107 3.18 -5.47 -5.67
N ILE A 108 3.83 -5.04 -4.58
CA ILE A 108 4.91 -5.82 -3.96
C ILE A 108 4.37 -7.15 -3.40
N LEU A 109 3.20 -7.11 -2.79
CA LEU A 109 2.54 -8.31 -2.27
C LEU A 109 2.05 -9.23 -3.41
N LEU A 110 1.55 -8.68 -4.51
CA LEU A 110 1.20 -9.42 -5.72
C LEU A 110 2.42 -10.16 -6.31
N ASP A 111 3.56 -9.49 -6.41
CA ASP A 111 4.80 -10.12 -6.83
C ASP A 111 5.17 -11.29 -5.90
N LEU A 112 5.09 -11.07 -4.59
CA LEU A 112 5.36 -12.11 -3.59
C LEU A 112 4.41 -13.31 -3.74
N THR A 113 3.11 -13.08 -3.91
CA THR A 113 2.12 -14.16 -4.05
C THR A 113 2.39 -15.00 -5.30
N LYS A 114 2.74 -14.36 -6.42
CA LYS A 114 3.08 -15.02 -7.68
C LYS A 114 4.37 -15.81 -7.59
N ASP A 115 5.38 -15.25 -6.94
CA ASP A 115 6.64 -15.96 -6.71
C ASP A 115 6.45 -17.20 -5.83
N ILE A 116 5.72 -17.08 -4.73
CA ILE A 116 5.43 -18.25 -3.86
C ILE A 116 4.64 -19.31 -4.63
N TRP A 117 3.64 -18.91 -5.41
CA TRP A 117 2.88 -19.84 -6.24
C TRP A 117 3.79 -20.56 -7.25
N THR A 118 4.68 -19.81 -7.90
CA THR A 118 5.69 -20.35 -8.81
C THR A 118 6.64 -21.33 -8.10
N TYR A 119 7.13 -20.97 -6.90
CA TYR A 119 8.00 -21.84 -6.12
C TYR A 119 7.32 -23.14 -5.69
N ILE A 120 6.01 -23.11 -5.43
CA ILE A 120 5.21 -24.33 -5.18
C ILE A 120 5.15 -25.19 -6.46
N SER A 121 4.89 -24.59 -7.61
CA SER A 121 4.82 -25.32 -8.90
C SER A 121 6.15 -25.91 -9.35
N LEU A 122 7.26 -25.37 -8.86
CA LEU A 122 8.64 -25.85 -9.12
C LEU A 122 9.19 -26.77 -8.01
N ASP A 123 8.37 -27.19 -7.06
CA ASP A 123 8.74 -28.04 -5.91
C ASP A 123 9.79 -27.41 -4.97
N TYR A 124 9.99 -26.09 -5.01
CA TYR A 124 10.80 -25.40 -4.01
C TYR A 124 10.10 -25.31 -2.65
N PHE A 125 8.78 -25.22 -2.64
CA PHE A 125 7.94 -25.26 -1.45
C PHE A 125 6.87 -26.33 -1.60
N SER A 126 6.54 -26.96 -0.49
CA SER A 126 5.37 -27.83 -0.37
C SER A 126 4.38 -27.26 0.64
N LEU A 127 3.10 -27.35 0.33
CA LEU A 127 2.04 -26.94 1.24
C LEU A 127 1.80 -28.06 2.27
N LYS A 128 1.62 -27.65 3.53
CA LYS A 128 1.25 -28.59 4.60
C LYS A 128 -0.24 -28.89 4.53
N LEU A 129 -0.60 -30.15 4.53
CA LEU A 129 -1.98 -30.57 4.77
C LEU A 129 -2.40 -30.15 6.18
N LYS A 130 -3.47 -29.38 6.30
CA LYS A 130 -4.16 -29.17 7.56
C LYS A 130 -5.14 -30.32 7.80
N LYS A 131 -5.20 -30.80 9.04
CA LYS A 131 -5.87 -32.07 9.40
C LYS A 131 -7.37 -32.09 9.06
N ASP A 132 -7.99 -30.93 8.91
CA ASP A 132 -9.42 -30.74 8.68
C ASP A 132 -9.75 -30.03 7.33
N GLU A 133 -8.77 -29.85 6.46
CA GLU A 133 -8.97 -29.24 5.14
C GLU A 133 -8.89 -30.29 4.02
N VAL A 134 -9.91 -30.29 3.17
CA VAL A 134 -9.85 -31.00 1.89
C VAL A 134 -9.04 -30.17 0.92
N GLY A 135 -7.86 -30.65 0.52
CA GLY A 135 -6.92 -29.89 -0.33
C GLY A 135 -7.48 -29.53 -1.71
N SER A 136 -8.41 -30.32 -2.24
CA SER A 136 -9.16 -30.04 -3.46
C SER A 136 -10.42 -30.90 -3.46
N SER A 137 -11.56 -30.35 -3.87
CA SER A 137 -12.82 -31.11 -3.99
C SER A 137 -12.79 -32.14 -5.11
N THR A 138 -11.99 -31.96 -6.15
CA THR A 138 -11.94 -32.83 -7.35
C THR A 138 -10.72 -33.74 -7.37
N MET A 139 -9.59 -33.25 -6.82
CA MET A 139 -8.30 -33.95 -6.82
C MET A 139 -7.71 -33.99 -5.40
N PRO A 140 -8.13 -34.93 -4.55
CA PRO A 140 -7.77 -34.94 -3.12
C PRO A 140 -6.28 -35.21 -2.84
N HIS A 141 -5.52 -35.62 -3.85
CA HIS A 141 -4.07 -35.88 -3.74
C HIS A 141 -3.21 -34.62 -3.76
N LYS A 142 -3.80 -33.43 -4.02
CA LYS A 142 -3.07 -32.17 -4.06
C LYS A 142 -3.65 -31.13 -3.07
N VAL A 143 -2.82 -30.19 -2.66
CA VAL A 143 -3.21 -29.02 -1.85
C VAL A 143 -3.07 -27.76 -2.70
N ASN A 144 -4.13 -26.97 -2.79
CA ASN A 144 -4.10 -25.72 -3.54
C ASN A 144 -3.55 -24.58 -2.67
N PRO A 145 -2.78 -23.63 -3.24
CA PRO A 145 -2.29 -22.45 -2.54
C PRO A 145 -3.39 -21.37 -2.43
N ILE A 146 -4.54 -21.69 -1.86
CA ILE A 146 -5.77 -20.87 -1.84
C ILE A 146 -5.51 -19.50 -1.21
N ASP A 147 -4.70 -19.43 -0.16
CA ASP A 147 -4.40 -18.15 0.51
C ASP A 147 -3.68 -17.18 -0.44
N PHE A 148 -2.80 -17.67 -1.32
CA PHE A 148 -2.09 -16.86 -2.31
C PHE A 148 -2.98 -16.48 -3.49
N GLU A 149 -3.86 -17.39 -3.95
CA GLU A 149 -4.85 -17.10 -5.00
C GLU A 149 -5.84 -16.02 -4.53
N ASN A 150 -6.38 -16.14 -3.31
CA ASN A 150 -7.26 -15.16 -2.71
C ASN A 150 -6.55 -13.81 -2.51
N ALA A 151 -5.30 -13.82 -2.06
CA ALA A 151 -4.51 -12.60 -1.91
C ALA A 151 -4.34 -11.90 -3.26
N GLU A 152 -3.99 -12.63 -4.33
CA GLU A 152 -3.85 -12.05 -5.68
C GLU A 152 -5.15 -11.38 -6.14
N GLY A 153 -6.29 -12.06 -6.05
CA GLY A 153 -7.59 -11.51 -6.44
C GLY A 153 -7.99 -10.27 -5.64
N ASN A 154 -7.85 -10.32 -4.32
CA ASN A 154 -8.22 -9.19 -3.45
C ASN A 154 -7.28 -7.99 -3.60
N LEU A 155 -5.98 -8.19 -3.76
CA LEU A 155 -5.02 -7.12 -4.01
C LEU A 155 -5.27 -6.44 -5.37
N GLY A 156 -5.63 -7.22 -6.40
CA GLY A 156 -6.02 -6.70 -7.71
C GLY A 156 -7.27 -5.81 -7.63
N LEU A 157 -8.30 -6.27 -6.92
CA LEU A 157 -9.51 -5.49 -6.68
C LEU A 157 -9.22 -4.21 -5.89
N SER A 158 -8.43 -4.32 -4.83
CA SER A 158 -7.97 -3.18 -4.03
C SER A 158 -7.26 -2.13 -4.89
N ASN A 159 -6.36 -2.55 -5.78
CA ASN A 159 -5.67 -1.65 -6.71
C ASN A 159 -6.65 -0.90 -7.64
N ALA A 160 -7.66 -1.58 -8.17
CA ALA A 160 -8.66 -0.95 -9.02
C ALA A 160 -9.43 0.15 -8.26
N ILE A 161 -9.79 -0.10 -7.00
CA ILE A 161 -10.50 0.87 -6.14
C ILE A 161 -9.60 2.06 -5.82
N PHE A 162 -8.36 1.85 -5.36
CA PHE A 162 -7.47 2.94 -4.97
C PHE A 162 -7.03 3.80 -6.16
N ASN A 163 -6.79 3.21 -7.33
CA ASN A 163 -6.53 3.98 -8.55
C ASN A 163 -7.75 4.84 -8.93
N HIS A 164 -8.97 4.26 -8.91
CA HIS A 164 -10.19 5.02 -9.18
C HIS A 164 -10.38 6.16 -8.18
N LEU A 165 -10.13 5.93 -6.89
CA LEU A 165 -10.25 6.99 -5.88
C LEU A 165 -9.23 8.11 -6.10
N ALA A 166 -7.97 7.76 -6.43
CA ALA A 166 -6.94 8.76 -6.75
C ALA A 166 -7.28 9.59 -7.97
N ASP A 167 -7.85 8.97 -9.02
CA ASP A 167 -8.28 9.67 -10.24
C ASP A 167 -9.54 10.54 -10.03
N LYS A 168 -10.32 10.25 -8.99
CA LYS A 168 -11.60 10.91 -8.71
C LYS A 168 -11.48 12.17 -7.85
N LEU A 169 -10.40 12.32 -7.08
CA LEU A 169 -10.14 13.44 -6.16
C LEU A 169 -9.93 14.77 -6.88
#